data_8852b3d2d8d58996d98c283ff096f9b0
#
_entry.id   8852b3d2d8d58996d98c283ff096f9b0
#
_cell.length_a   1.000
_cell.length_b   1.000
_cell.length_c   1.000
_cell.angle_alpha   90.00
_cell.angle_beta   90.00
_cell.angle_gamma   90.00
#
_symmetry.space_group_name_H-M   'P 1'
#
loop_
_entity.id
_entity.type
_entity.pdbx_description
1 polymer ?
#
loop_
_entity_poly.entity_id
_entity_poly.type
_entity_poly.pdbx_seq_one_letter_code
_entity_poly.pdbx_strand_id
1 'polypeptide(L)'
;MADDKFNQVGVNIAEKATMIWNVADALVGPFKAHEYGLVILPMTVIKRFHDCLLPTHDAVLKEYESKKKFAVIDGFLTKASGYSFYNTSRFTFDTLLADPENIEMNFRDYLSGFSENVQDILAKFEFDSVIKRMVDSNTLYLVIKEFNSQKGYLGPDKIKAVDCGYIFEDLVRRFSESFGEEAGAHFTSRDIIYLMTDILLSDADLTKGGNVTVYDMAMGTSQMLSCMEERIHELNNDIEVTCFGQEFNPSTFAIAKSDMLIRGGDPNNMRFGDTLSEDQFSGYQFKYIISNPPFGIDWKREEKAVKAESAKGELGRFAPGLPKISDGQQLFVLNGLSKMAPQGKMAIIQNGSPLFSGDAGSGPSEIRRYIIENDWLDAIIQLSTDMFMNTGISTYIWVLNKDKPTHREGKVQLIDASHCYEARRKSIGTKRNDITDKCREMVAQAYGEFKDDTIYGEKDGIYCQSKIFDNEEFGYSKIVVERPILGEDGKPELKKGKPQPDSALRDTENVPLKEDIDEFFKREVLPYAEDAWIDKKKTKVGYEIPMTRYFYEYQVPEPVEDIVARIHTLEADIQNDLKELFGEGE
;
A
#
# COMPACT_ATOMS: atom_id res chain seq x y z
N MET A 1 -9.77 -16.15 -26.93
CA MET A 1 -8.54 -15.95 -26.16
C MET A 1 -8.17 -14.48 -26.38
N ALA A 2 -8.56 -13.62 -25.46
CA ALA A 2 -8.07 -12.25 -25.44
C ALA A 2 -6.57 -12.34 -25.18
N ASP A 3 -5.77 -11.74 -26.06
CA ASP A 3 -4.32 -11.66 -25.88
C ASP A 3 -4.07 -10.90 -24.57
N ASP A 4 -3.62 -11.67 -23.59
CA ASP A 4 -3.27 -11.21 -22.28
C ASP A 4 -2.05 -10.28 -22.41
N LYS A 5 -2.29 -8.99 -22.61
CA LYS A 5 -1.25 -7.95 -22.65
C LYS A 5 -0.35 -7.99 -21.41
N PHE A 6 -0.90 -8.46 -20.28
CA PHE A 6 -0.19 -8.72 -19.04
C PHE A 6 0.90 -9.79 -19.19
N ASN A 7 0.64 -10.88 -19.88
CA ASN A 7 1.62 -11.97 -20.02
C ASN A 7 2.78 -11.61 -20.96
N GLN A 8 2.57 -10.82 -22.00
CA GLN A 8 3.66 -10.41 -22.91
C GLN A 8 4.62 -9.41 -22.27
N VAL A 9 4.10 -8.44 -21.51
CA VAL A 9 4.93 -7.48 -20.75
C VAL A 9 5.63 -8.18 -19.59
N GLY A 10 4.96 -9.08 -18.86
CA GLY A 10 5.51 -9.82 -17.71
C GLY A 10 6.68 -10.76 -18.06
N VAL A 11 6.68 -11.37 -19.23
CA VAL A 11 7.78 -12.28 -19.66
C VAL A 11 9.07 -11.52 -19.91
N ASN A 12 9.05 -10.37 -20.57
CA ASN A 12 10.25 -9.55 -20.81
C ASN A 12 10.82 -8.95 -19.51
N ILE A 13 9.98 -8.52 -18.60
CA ILE A 13 10.38 -7.95 -17.32
C ILE A 13 11.04 -9.02 -16.45
N ALA A 14 10.43 -10.20 -16.32
CA ALA A 14 10.97 -11.30 -15.53
C ALA A 14 12.32 -11.79 -16.08
N GLU A 15 12.50 -11.83 -17.40
CA GLU A 15 13.78 -12.16 -18.02
C GLU A 15 14.85 -11.12 -17.68
N LYS A 16 14.52 -9.82 -17.78
CA LYS A 16 15.43 -8.72 -17.45
C LYS A 16 15.81 -8.73 -15.98
N ALA A 17 14.83 -8.83 -15.09
CA ALA A 17 15.08 -8.90 -13.66
C ALA A 17 15.91 -10.14 -13.29
N THR A 18 15.70 -11.28 -13.94
CA THR A 18 16.51 -12.49 -13.73
C THR A 18 17.94 -12.30 -14.20
N MET A 19 18.16 -11.65 -15.34
CA MET A 19 19.51 -11.34 -15.82
C MET A 19 20.25 -10.41 -14.85
N ILE A 20 19.58 -9.34 -14.39
CA ILE A 20 20.17 -8.41 -13.42
C ILE A 20 20.44 -9.15 -12.10
N TRP A 21 19.55 -10.05 -11.69
CA TRP A 21 19.74 -10.88 -10.51
C TRP A 21 20.98 -11.79 -10.63
N ASN A 22 21.30 -12.28 -11.82
CA ASN A 22 22.48 -13.13 -12.04
C ASN A 22 23.82 -12.41 -11.75
N VAL A 23 23.81 -11.05 -11.69
CA VAL A 23 24.96 -10.28 -11.18
C VAL A 23 25.34 -10.70 -9.76
N ALA A 24 24.37 -11.21 -8.99
CA ALA A 24 24.61 -11.75 -7.65
C ALA A 24 25.68 -12.86 -7.64
N ASP A 25 25.81 -13.64 -8.72
CA ASP A 25 26.83 -14.71 -8.82
C ASP A 25 28.26 -14.13 -8.74
N ALA A 26 28.47 -12.92 -9.28
CA ALA A 26 29.75 -12.21 -9.18
C ALA A 26 30.03 -11.65 -7.77
N LEU A 27 29.01 -11.57 -6.92
CA LEU A 27 29.09 -11.01 -5.56
C LEU A 27 29.28 -12.07 -4.48
N VAL A 28 29.13 -13.36 -4.83
CA VAL A 28 29.31 -14.47 -3.90
C VAL A 28 30.71 -14.47 -3.30
N GLY A 29 30.80 -14.50 -1.99
CA GLY A 29 32.04 -14.46 -1.21
C GLY A 29 32.35 -13.04 -0.69
N PRO A 30 32.59 -12.03 -1.55
CA PRO A 30 32.85 -10.67 -1.09
C PRO A 30 31.68 -10.01 -0.38
N PHE A 31 30.46 -10.32 -0.79
CA PHE A 31 29.22 -9.80 -0.20
C PHE A 31 28.40 -10.94 0.39
N LYS A 32 27.72 -10.66 1.50
CA LYS A 32 26.68 -11.55 2.02
C LYS A 32 25.43 -11.40 1.16
N ALA A 33 24.62 -12.45 1.12
CA ALA A 33 23.43 -12.44 0.27
C ALA A 33 22.52 -11.21 0.51
N HIS A 34 22.29 -10.79 1.76
CA HIS A 34 21.49 -9.60 2.09
C HIS A 34 22.12 -8.25 1.65
N GLU A 35 23.39 -8.25 1.27
CA GLU A 35 24.10 -7.05 0.80
C GLU A 35 24.07 -6.90 -0.73
N TYR A 36 23.59 -7.91 -1.48
CA TYR A 36 23.58 -7.84 -2.96
C TYR A 36 22.77 -6.66 -3.47
N GLY A 37 21.70 -6.29 -2.78
CA GLY A 37 20.89 -5.12 -3.10
C GLY A 37 21.67 -3.80 -3.09
N LEU A 38 22.69 -3.68 -2.21
CA LEU A 38 23.57 -2.52 -2.14
C LEU A 38 24.42 -2.31 -3.40
N VAL A 39 24.63 -3.37 -4.19
CA VAL A 39 25.35 -3.32 -5.48
C VAL A 39 24.35 -3.24 -6.63
N ILE A 40 23.39 -4.15 -6.67
CA ILE A 40 22.53 -4.38 -7.84
C ILE A 40 21.58 -3.20 -8.08
N LEU A 41 20.96 -2.65 -7.03
CA LEU A 41 20.01 -1.55 -7.19
C LEU A 41 20.67 -0.27 -7.75
N PRO A 42 21.75 0.27 -7.14
CA PRO A 42 22.39 1.46 -7.70
C PRO A 42 22.99 1.20 -9.08
N MET A 43 23.58 0.03 -9.34
CA MET A 43 24.10 -0.31 -10.67
C MET A 43 22.99 -0.38 -11.73
N THR A 44 21.79 -0.85 -11.37
CA THR A 44 20.63 -0.85 -12.28
C THR A 44 20.19 0.57 -12.62
N VAL A 45 20.14 1.47 -11.61
CA VAL A 45 19.85 2.88 -11.81
C VAL A 45 20.90 3.54 -12.70
N ILE A 46 22.18 3.35 -12.40
CA ILE A 46 23.30 3.88 -13.20
C ILE A 46 23.21 3.37 -14.65
N LYS A 47 22.96 2.08 -14.83
CA LYS A 47 22.81 1.48 -16.16
C LYS A 47 21.63 2.08 -16.93
N ARG A 48 20.51 2.29 -16.26
CA ARG A 48 19.36 2.95 -16.89
C ARG A 48 19.68 4.36 -17.34
N PHE A 49 20.29 5.19 -16.49
CA PHE A 49 20.76 6.53 -16.89
C PHE A 49 21.76 6.48 -18.04
N HIS A 50 22.73 5.56 -17.97
CA HIS A 50 23.70 5.33 -19.03
C HIS A 50 23.02 5.09 -20.38
N ASP A 51 22.11 4.12 -20.44
CA ASP A 51 21.46 3.70 -21.69
C ASP A 51 20.51 4.78 -22.24
N CYS A 52 19.90 5.60 -21.36
CA CYS A 52 19.13 6.76 -21.79
C CYS A 52 20.02 7.83 -22.47
N LEU A 53 21.21 8.05 -21.93
CA LEU A 53 22.13 9.11 -22.42
C LEU A 53 23.02 8.66 -23.57
N LEU A 54 23.22 7.35 -23.76
CA LEU A 54 24.17 6.80 -24.74
C LEU A 54 23.96 7.34 -26.16
N PRO A 55 22.74 7.49 -26.69
CA PRO A 55 22.52 8.03 -28.04
C PRO A 55 22.95 9.50 -28.22
N THR A 56 23.02 10.27 -27.14
CA THR A 56 23.32 11.70 -27.16
C THR A 56 24.64 12.05 -26.47
N HIS A 57 25.38 11.05 -26.02
CA HIS A 57 26.61 11.22 -25.24
C HIS A 57 27.65 12.11 -25.94
N ASP A 58 27.94 11.85 -27.21
CA ASP A 58 28.91 12.68 -27.99
C ASP A 58 28.45 14.11 -28.15
N ALA A 59 27.15 14.36 -28.30
CA ALA A 59 26.58 15.70 -28.39
C ALA A 59 26.74 16.46 -27.06
N VAL A 60 26.54 15.80 -25.93
CA VAL A 60 26.75 16.34 -24.59
C VAL A 60 28.22 16.70 -24.38
N LEU A 61 29.15 15.80 -24.73
CA LEU A 61 30.58 16.05 -24.61
C LEU A 61 31.03 17.22 -25.45
N LYS A 62 30.58 17.30 -26.69
CA LYS A 62 30.89 18.44 -27.59
C LYS A 62 30.39 19.77 -27.01
N GLU A 63 29.17 19.77 -26.50
CA GLU A 63 28.60 20.99 -25.91
C GLU A 63 29.34 21.35 -24.62
N TYR A 64 29.66 20.37 -23.76
CA TYR A 64 30.44 20.56 -22.55
C TYR A 64 31.81 21.19 -22.85
N GLU A 65 32.59 20.63 -23.79
CA GLU A 65 33.90 21.19 -24.17
C GLU A 65 33.80 22.63 -24.69
N SER A 66 32.73 22.97 -25.41
CA SER A 66 32.50 24.30 -25.92
C SER A 66 32.10 25.33 -24.85
N LYS A 67 31.44 24.87 -23.78
CA LYS A 67 30.78 25.71 -22.77
C LYS A 67 31.40 25.65 -21.37
N LYS A 68 32.31 24.73 -21.08
CA LYS A 68 32.89 24.51 -19.73
C LYS A 68 33.53 25.73 -19.06
N LYS A 69 33.72 26.82 -19.80
CA LYS A 69 34.24 28.12 -19.27
C LYS A 69 33.11 29.02 -18.75
N PHE A 70 31.84 28.71 -19.02
CA PHE A 70 30.73 29.52 -18.54
C PHE A 70 30.35 29.07 -17.12
N ALA A 71 29.83 30.00 -16.31
CA ALA A 71 29.45 29.73 -14.93
C ALA A 71 28.18 28.83 -14.81
N VAL A 72 27.29 28.85 -15.80
CA VAL A 72 26.06 28.09 -15.84
C VAL A 72 25.94 27.39 -17.20
N ILE A 73 26.00 26.07 -17.21
CA ILE A 73 26.00 25.26 -18.44
C ILE A 73 24.87 24.23 -18.50
N ASP A 74 24.18 24.00 -17.41
CA ASP A 74 23.14 22.92 -17.29
C ASP A 74 22.09 22.98 -18.40
N GLY A 75 21.57 24.19 -18.70
CA GLY A 75 20.56 24.37 -19.75
C GLY A 75 21.04 23.99 -21.16
N PHE A 76 22.35 24.11 -21.44
CA PHE A 76 22.93 23.67 -22.71
C PHE A 76 23.09 22.14 -22.74
N LEU A 77 23.52 21.55 -21.62
CA LEU A 77 23.78 20.12 -21.51
C LEU A 77 22.50 19.31 -21.46
N THR A 78 21.48 19.78 -20.74
CA THR A 78 20.15 19.14 -20.72
C THR A 78 19.48 19.20 -22.10
N LYS A 79 19.64 20.31 -22.83
CA LYS A 79 19.17 20.41 -24.22
C LYS A 79 19.92 19.45 -25.15
N ALA A 80 21.23 19.28 -24.97
CA ALA A 80 22.04 18.35 -25.76
C ALA A 80 21.71 16.89 -25.45
N SER A 81 21.44 16.54 -24.18
CA SER A 81 21.08 15.19 -23.76
C SER A 81 19.66 14.80 -24.16
N GLY A 82 18.74 15.76 -24.27
CA GLY A 82 17.30 15.52 -24.45
C GLY A 82 16.58 15.12 -23.16
N TYR A 83 17.25 15.19 -22.01
CA TYR A 83 16.73 14.89 -20.68
C TYR A 83 17.02 16.04 -19.72
N SER A 84 16.35 16.08 -18.57
CA SER A 84 16.67 16.99 -17.47
C SER A 84 17.94 16.59 -16.68
N PHE A 85 18.70 15.65 -17.21
CA PHE A 85 19.98 15.17 -16.69
C PHE A 85 20.97 14.87 -17.83
N TYR A 86 22.25 14.78 -17.51
CA TYR A 86 23.32 14.54 -18.47
C TYR A 86 24.53 13.86 -17.79
N ASN A 87 25.52 13.45 -18.58
CA ASN A 87 26.84 13.02 -18.09
C ASN A 87 27.94 13.64 -18.94
N THR A 88 28.91 14.29 -18.30
CA THR A 88 30.04 14.97 -18.94
C THR A 88 31.33 14.15 -18.95
N SER A 89 31.36 12.96 -18.38
CA SER A 89 32.48 12.05 -18.43
C SER A 89 32.64 11.46 -19.85
N ARG A 90 33.87 11.29 -20.27
CA ARG A 90 34.20 10.63 -21.55
C ARG A 90 33.98 9.12 -21.53
N PHE A 91 33.77 8.56 -20.37
CA PHE A 91 33.62 7.11 -20.22
C PHE A 91 32.20 6.64 -20.52
N THR A 92 32.13 5.47 -21.13
CA THR A 92 30.93 4.63 -21.28
C THR A 92 31.24 3.28 -20.66
N PHE A 93 30.25 2.40 -20.49
CA PHE A 93 30.51 1.05 -19.98
C PHE A 93 31.50 0.28 -20.87
N ASP A 94 31.48 0.48 -22.19
CA ASP A 94 32.46 -0.13 -23.12
C ASP A 94 33.88 0.37 -22.86
N THR A 95 34.03 1.68 -22.71
CA THR A 95 35.38 2.27 -22.49
C THR A 95 35.90 2.02 -21.08
N LEU A 96 35.02 1.86 -20.07
CA LEU A 96 35.41 1.40 -18.73
C LEU A 96 35.99 -0.01 -18.77
N LEU A 97 35.37 -0.92 -19.52
CA LEU A 97 35.84 -2.32 -19.66
C LEU A 97 37.10 -2.45 -20.51
N ALA A 98 37.38 -1.46 -21.36
CA ALA A 98 38.58 -1.42 -22.17
C ALA A 98 39.87 -1.09 -21.38
N ASP A 99 39.74 -0.57 -20.14
CA ASP A 99 40.87 -0.22 -19.26
C ASP A 99 40.68 -0.79 -17.85
N PRO A 100 40.87 -2.13 -17.69
CA PRO A 100 40.63 -2.79 -16.41
C PRO A 100 41.57 -2.35 -15.28
N GLU A 101 42.78 -1.93 -15.61
CA GLU A 101 43.79 -1.53 -14.61
C GLU A 101 43.41 -0.23 -13.89
N ASN A 102 42.71 0.65 -14.57
CA ASN A 102 42.26 1.95 -14.03
C ASN A 102 40.76 1.98 -13.77
N ILE A 103 40.08 0.85 -13.69
CA ILE A 103 38.60 0.78 -13.67
C ILE A 103 37.97 1.53 -12.51
N GLU A 104 38.58 1.52 -11.32
CA GLU A 104 38.07 2.32 -10.18
C GLU A 104 38.10 3.80 -10.47
N MET A 105 39.27 4.31 -10.90
CA MET A 105 39.43 5.74 -11.17
C MET A 105 38.48 6.19 -12.29
N ASN A 106 38.42 5.41 -13.37
CA ASN A 106 37.58 5.71 -14.52
C ASN A 106 36.08 5.63 -14.18
N PHE A 107 35.66 4.67 -13.34
CA PHE A 107 34.27 4.55 -12.90
C PHE A 107 33.88 5.69 -11.97
N ARG A 108 34.77 6.13 -11.08
CA ARG A 108 34.52 7.30 -10.22
C ARG A 108 34.43 8.58 -11.05
N ASP A 109 35.27 8.76 -12.06
CA ASP A 109 35.16 9.86 -13.02
C ASP A 109 33.81 9.80 -13.75
N TYR A 110 33.42 8.61 -14.22
CA TYR A 110 32.12 8.41 -14.87
C TYR A 110 30.95 8.82 -13.97
N LEU A 111 30.95 8.44 -12.70
CA LEU A 111 29.90 8.81 -11.74
C LEU A 111 29.90 10.31 -11.45
N SER A 112 31.07 10.93 -11.33
CA SER A 112 31.19 12.38 -11.07
C SER A 112 30.78 13.25 -12.25
N GLY A 113 30.74 12.68 -13.45
CA GLY A 113 30.28 13.36 -14.66
C GLY A 113 28.78 13.55 -14.76
N PHE A 114 27.98 12.86 -13.95
CA PHE A 114 26.53 13.06 -13.92
C PHE A 114 26.15 14.44 -13.39
N SER A 115 25.03 14.96 -13.87
CA SER A 115 24.40 16.19 -13.36
C SER A 115 24.06 16.08 -11.87
N GLU A 116 24.00 17.22 -11.17
CA GLU A 116 23.81 17.31 -9.72
C GLU A 116 22.57 16.52 -9.25
N ASN A 117 21.46 16.60 -9.95
CA ASN A 117 20.23 15.88 -9.62
C ASN A 117 20.39 14.34 -9.65
N VAL A 118 21.24 13.80 -10.54
CA VAL A 118 21.58 12.37 -10.56
C VAL A 118 22.58 12.05 -9.46
N GLN A 119 23.57 12.90 -9.20
CA GLN A 119 24.51 12.71 -8.09
C GLN A 119 23.79 12.68 -6.73
N ASP A 120 22.79 13.54 -6.51
CA ASP A 120 21.95 13.52 -5.31
C ASP A 120 21.19 12.20 -5.14
N ILE A 121 20.71 11.62 -6.24
CA ILE A 121 20.07 10.29 -6.24
C ILE A 121 21.09 9.22 -5.85
N LEU A 122 22.26 9.21 -6.47
CA LEU A 122 23.31 8.22 -6.20
C LEU A 122 23.85 8.31 -4.77
N ALA A 123 23.93 9.52 -4.21
CA ALA A 123 24.35 9.74 -2.84
C ALA A 123 23.43 9.01 -1.81
N LYS A 124 22.13 8.83 -2.12
CA LYS A 124 21.20 8.12 -1.25
C LYS A 124 21.44 6.62 -1.16
N PHE A 125 22.17 6.05 -2.12
CA PHE A 125 22.59 4.64 -2.07
C PHE A 125 23.85 4.41 -1.22
N GLU A 126 24.54 5.48 -0.76
CA GLU A 126 25.83 5.38 -0.03
C GLU A 126 26.86 4.51 -0.77
N PHE A 127 26.89 4.64 -2.11
CA PHE A 127 27.53 3.67 -3.00
C PHE A 127 29.07 3.67 -2.95
N ASP A 128 29.71 4.73 -2.41
CA ASP A 128 31.17 4.86 -2.33
C ASP A 128 31.84 3.71 -1.55
N SER A 129 31.27 3.33 -0.41
CA SER A 129 31.79 2.22 0.41
C SER A 129 31.66 0.88 -0.30
N VAL A 130 30.60 0.73 -1.08
CA VAL A 130 30.30 -0.47 -1.88
C VAL A 130 31.27 -0.58 -3.05
N ILE A 131 31.54 0.54 -3.76
CA ILE A 131 32.54 0.58 -4.83
C ILE A 131 33.90 0.16 -4.31
N LYS A 132 34.36 0.73 -3.19
CA LYS A 132 35.65 0.35 -2.58
C LYS A 132 35.71 -1.15 -2.31
N ARG A 133 34.67 -1.74 -1.74
CA ARG A 133 34.62 -3.17 -1.46
C ARG A 133 34.63 -4.02 -2.73
N MET A 134 33.96 -3.58 -3.81
CA MET A 134 34.03 -4.24 -5.12
C MET A 134 35.43 -4.19 -5.72
N VAL A 135 36.15 -3.09 -5.52
CA VAL A 135 37.56 -2.94 -5.97
C VAL A 135 38.45 -3.86 -5.17
N ASP A 136 38.40 -3.81 -3.85
CA ASP A 136 39.23 -4.65 -2.95
C ASP A 136 39.05 -6.16 -3.22
N SER A 137 37.87 -6.54 -3.71
CA SER A 137 37.53 -7.93 -4.05
C SER A 137 37.68 -8.30 -5.55
N ASN A 138 38.13 -7.37 -6.39
CA ASN A 138 38.23 -7.52 -7.85
C ASN A 138 36.88 -7.86 -8.54
N THR A 139 35.75 -7.45 -7.96
CA THR A 139 34.41 -7.72 -8.50
C THR A 139 33.84 -6.58 -9.34
N LEU A 140 34.34 -5.34 -9.22
CA LEU A 140 33.83 -4.19 -9.94
C LEU A 140 33.82 -4.41 -11.47
N TYR A 141 34.91 -4.93 -12.02
CA TYR A 141 35.00 -5.24 -13.45
C TYR A 141 33.93 -6.25 -13.89
N LEU A 142 33.73 -7.31 -13.10
CA LEU A 142 32.75 -8.35 -13.40
C LEU A 142 31.33 -7.81 -13.38
N VAL A 143 31.01 -7.00 -12.38
CA VAL A 143 29.68 -6.35 -12.26
C VAL A 143 29.41 -5.45 -13.47
N ILE A 144 30.35 -4.56 -13.82
CA ILE A 144 30.19 -3.67 -15.00
C ILE A 144 30.04 -4.49 -16.28
N LYS A 145 30.80 -5.58 -16.43
CA LYS A 145 30.75 -6.49 -17.59
C LYS A 145 29.37 -7.15 -17.73
N GLU A 146 28.80 -7.65 -16.64
CA GLU A 146 27.46 -8.26 -16.67
C GLU A 146 26.40 -7.24 -17.08
N PHE A 147 26.43 -6.03 -16.51
CA PHE A 147 25.51 -4.96 -16.89
C PHE A 147 25.73 -4.48 -18.34
N ASN A 148 26.92 -4.61 -18.90
CA ASN A 148 27.22 -4.22 -20.28
C ASN A 148 26.86 -5.30 -21.32
N SER A 149 26.31 -6.43 -20.90
CA SER A 149 25.84 -7.48 -21.81
C SER A 149 24.64 -7.00 -22.64
N GLN A 150 24.40 -7.61 -23.82
CA GLN A 150 23.20 -7.29 -24.63
C GLN A 150 21.89 -7.47 -23.85
N LYS A 151 21.85 -8.46 -22.96
CA LYS A 151 20.70 -8.69 -22.07
C LYS A 151 20.56 -7.60 -20.99
N GLY A 152 21.69 -6.97 -20.61
CA GLY A 152 21.75 -5.86 -19.65
C GLY A 152 21.28 -4.51 -20.16
N TYR A 153 20.94 -4.39 -21.43
CA TYR A 153 20.48 -3.12 -22.00
C TYR A 153 19.11 -2.69 -21.45
N LEU A 154 19.05 -1.46 -20.94
CA LEU A 154 17.86 -0.87 -20.30
C LEU A 154 17.40 0.44 -20.99
N GLY A 155 17.78 0.65 -22.25
CA GLY A 155 17.45 1.88 -23.01
C GLY A 155 15.94 2.04 -23.27
N PRO A 156 15.47 3.30 -23.43
CA PRO A 156 14.06 3.64 -23.55
C PRO A 156 13.42 3.16 -24.87
N ASP A 157 14.22 2.86 -25.88
CA ASP A 157 13.79 2.28 -27.16
C ASP A 157 13.31 0.85 -27.03
N LYS A 158 13.75 0.10 -26.00
CA LYS A 158 13.34 -1.29 -25.73
C LYS A 158 12.55 -1.48 -24.44
N ILE A 159 12.79 -0.63 -23.46
CA ILE A 159 12.16 -0.73 -22.13
C ILE A 159 11.54 0.61 -21.78
N LYS A 160 10.22 0.67 -21.79
CA LYS A 160 9.47 1.85 -21.36
C LYS A 160 9.79 2.19 -19.90
N ALA A 161 9.54 3.44 -19.50
CA ALA A 161 9.77 3.87 -18.12
C ALA A 161 8.98 3.04 -17.10
N VAL A 162 7.70 2.82 -17.39
CA VAL A 162 6.83 1.97 -16.55
C VAL A 162 7.37 0.54 -16.42
N ASP A 163 7.85 -0.07 -17.51
CA ASP A 163 8.44 -1.42 -17.48
C ASP A 163 9.72 -1.47 -16.66
N CYS A 164 10.52 -0.38 -16.68
CA CYS A 164 11.72 -0.27 -15.87
C CYS A 164 11.37 -0.21 -14.36
N GLY A 165 10.31 0.50 -14.00
CA GLY A 165 9.78 0.51 -12.64
C GLY A 165 9.46 -0.90 -12.14
N TYR A 166 8.88 -1.76 -12.99
CA TYR A 166 8.60 -3.16 -12.63
C TYR A 166 9.85 -4.02 -12.47
N ILE A 167 10.90 -3.74 -13.25
CA ILE A 167 12.20 -4.42 -13.05
C ILE A 167 12.72 -4.10 -11.65
N PHE A 168 12.68 -2.82 -11.25
CA PHE A 168 13.10 -2.42 -9.90
C PHE A 168 12.24 -3.08 -8.81
N GLU A 169 10.93 -3.09 -9.01
CA GLU A 169 10.00 -3.71 -8.09
C GLU A 169 10.29 -5.21 -7.89
N ASP A 170 10.49 -5.95 -8.97
CA ASP A 170 10.85 -7.37 -8.89
C ASP A 170 12.22 -7.60 -8.22
N LEU A 171 13.19 -6.72 -8.45
CA LEU A 171 14.49 -6.78 -7.78
C LEU A 171 14.36 -6.52 -6.28
N VAL A 172 13.68 -5.45 -5.88
CA VAL A 172 13.47 -5.13 -4.46
C VAL A 172 12.69 -6.24 -3.76
N ARG A 173 11.66 -6.82 -4.42
CA ARG A 173 10.94 -8.00 -3.93
C ARG A 173 11.86 -9.19 -3.68
N ARG A 174 12.70 -9.56 -4.66
CA ARG A 174 13.65 -10.68 -4.52
C ARG A 174 14.63 -10.48 -3.38
N PHE A 175 15.07 -9.24 -3.17
CA PHE A 175 15.90 -8.91 -2.02
C PHE A 175 15.13 -9.08 -0.70
N SER A 176 13.91 -8.59 -0.59
CA SER A 176 13.09 -8.74 0.62
C SER A 176 12.81 -10.21 0.94
N GLU A 177 12.47 -11.04 -0.06
CA GLU A 177 12.22 -12.47 0.12
C GLU A 177 13.47 -13.25 0.56
N SER A 178 14.65 -12.89 0.02
CA SER A 178 15.88 -13.64 0.27
C SER A 178 16.44 -13.40 1.69
N PHE A 179 16.03 -12.36 2.39
CA PHE A 179 16.73 -11.89 3.59
C PHE A 179 15.89 -11.83 4.85
N GLY A 180 14.60 -12.19 4.79
CA GLY A 180 13.73 -12.22 5.97
C GLY A 180 13.74 -10.90 6.75
N GLU A 181 14.16 -9.80 6.09
CA GLU A 181 14.00 -8.49 6.69
C GLU A 181 12.49 -8.27 6.88
N GLU A 182 12.10 -7.86 8.08
CA GLU A 182 10.82 -7.19 8.34
C GLU A 182 10.79 -5.86 7.57
N ALA A 183 11.16 -5.92 6.31
CA ALA A 183 10.99 -4.78 5.44
C ALA A 183 9.49 -4.61 5.30
N GLY A 184 8.93 -3.64 6.01
CA GLY A 184 7.55 -3.18 5.86
C GLY A 184 7.26 -2.61 4.46
N ALA A 185 8.02 -3.03 3.47
CA ALA A 185 7.77 -2.75 2.07
C ALA A 185 6.65 -3.67 1.60
N HIS A 186 5.42 -3.22 1.75
CA HIS A 186 4.26 -3.87 1.17
C HIS A 186 4.25 -3.58 -0.34
N PHE A 187 4.81 -4.50 -1.11
CA PHE A 187 4.69 -4.44 -2.56
C PHE A 187 3.22 -4.57 -2.96
N THR A 188 2.73 -3.56 -3.63
CA THR A 188 1.38 -3.57 -4.18
C THR A 188 1.46 -4.02 -5.63
N SER A 189 0.89 -5.17 -5.93
CA SER A 189 0.83 -5.68 -7.29
C SER A 189 -0.09 -4.84 -8.18
N ARG A 190 0.19 -4.80 -9.47
CA ARG A 190 -0.53 -3.97 -10.46
C ARG A 190 -2.03 -4.18 -10.46
N ASP A 191 -2.47 -5.40 -10.32
CA ASP A 191 -3.88 -5.76 -10.29
C ASP A 191 -4.64 -4.98 -9.21
N ILE A 192 -4.04 -4.84 -8.02
CA ILE A 192 -4.59 -4.04 -6.91
C ILE A 192 -4.51 -2.55 -7.21
N ILE A 193 -3.37 -2.08 -7.75
CA ILE A 193 -3.18 -0.65 -8.09
C ILE A 193 -4.22 -0.22 -9.14
N TYR A 194 -4.43 -1.02 -10.17
CA TYR A 194 -5.43 -0.72 -11.20
C TYR A 194 -6.85 -0.71 -10.64
N LEU A 195 -7.20 -1.64 -9.72
CA LEU A 195 -8.50 -1.60 -9.04
C LEU A 195 -8.67 -0.29 -8.26
N MET A 196 -7.68 0.10 -7.46
CA MET A 196 -7.72 1.36 -6.70
C MET A 196 -7.84 2.57 -7.63
N THR A 197 -7.13 2.56 -8.74
CA THR A 197 -7.16 3.63 -9.75
C THR A 197 -8.52 3.73 -10.42
N ASP A 198 -9.10 2.61 -10.87
CA ASP A 198 -10.42 2.60 -11.49
C ASP A 198 -11.50 3.10 -10.52
N ILE A 199 -11.40 2.77 -9.23
CA ILE A 199 -12.31 3.28 -8.19
C ILE A 199 -12.14 4.79 -7.98
N LEU A 200 -10.89 5.29 -7.93
CA LEU A 200 -10.62 6.71 -7.79
C LEU A 200 -11.15 7.53 -8.98
N LEU A 201 -11.10 6.98 -10.17
CA LEU A 201 -11.46 7.63 -11.42
C LEU A 201 -12.90 7.34 -11.88
N SER A 202 -13.64 6.50 -11.17
CA SER A 202 -14.97 6.00 -11.60
C SER A 202 -16.02 7.09 -11.86
N ASP A 203 -15.93 8.21 -11.15
CA ASP A 203 -16.83 9.37 -11.23
C ASP A 203 -16.12 10.64 -11.72
N ALA A 204 -14.87 10.50 -12.21
CA ALA A 204 -14.07 11.62 -12.66
C ALA A 204 -14.53 12.14 -14.04
N ASP A 205 -14.83 13.44 -14.13
CA ASP A 205 -15.00 14.10 -15.43
C ASP A 205 -13.61 14.46 -16.00
N LEU A 206 -13.03 13.51 -16.71
CA LEU A 206 -11.74 13.68 -17.39
C LEU A 206 -11.87 14.15 -18.85
N THR A 207 -13.06 14.59 -19.27
CA THR A 207 -13.31 15.02 -20.66
C THR A 207 -12.72 16.39 -20.96
N LYS A 208 -12.57 17.21 -19.93
CA LYS A 208 -11.94 18.55 -20.02
C LYS A 208 -10.48 18.43 -19.62
N GLY A 209 -9.57 18.84 -20.49
CA GLY A 209 -8.15 18.96 -20.13
C GLY A 209 -7.95 19.79 -18.86
N GLY A 210 -6.85 19.58 -18.17
CA GLY A 210 -6.54 20.28 -16.93
C GLY A 210 -5.35 19.64 -16.22
N ASN A 211 -5.02 20.13 -15.03
CA ASN A 211 -3.99 19.56 -14.17
C ASN A 211 -4.62 18.72 -13.07
N VAL A 212 -4.13 17.51 -12.89
CA VAL A 212 -4.51 16.59 -11.84
C VAL A 212 -3.31 16.29 -10.95
N THR A 213 -3.48 16.48 -9.64
CA THR A 213 -2.44 16.16 -8.65
C THR A 213 -2.72 14.79 -8.02
N VAL A 214 -1.70 13.94 -7.98
CA VAL A 214 -1.72 12.62 -7.34
C VAL A 214 -0.66 12.55 -6.25
N TYR A 215 -1.01 12.01 -5.09
CA TYR A 215 -0.10 11.88 -3.96
C TYR A 215 -0.06 10.47 -3.41
N ASP A 216 1.16 9.99 -3.13
CA ASP A 216 1.41 8.78 -2.35
C ASP A 216 2.30 9.10 -1.15
N MET A 217 1.79 8.84 0.05
CA MET A 217 2.46 9.17 1.31
C MET A 217 3.45 8.12 1.78
N ALA A 218 3.51 6.96 1.11
CA ALA A 218 4.43 5.86 1.35
C ALA A 218 4.78 5.23 -0.01
N MET A 219 5.36 6.04 -0.90
CA MET A 219 5.43 5.76 -2.33
C MET A 219 6.32 4.58 -2.72
N GLY A 220 7.20 4.09 -1.83
CA GLY A 220 8.14 3.04 -2.18
C GLY A 220 8.95 3.40 -3.43
N THR A 221 8.83 2.57 -4.46
CA THR A 221 9.41 2.79 -5.79
C THR A 221 8.55 3.65 -6.73
N SER A 222 7.48 4.27 -6.24
CA SER A 222 6.49 5.12 -6.95
C SER A 222 5.58 4.42 -7.96
N GLN A 223 5.41 3.11 -7.88
CA GLN A 223 4.58 2.36 -8.84
C GLN A 223 3.11 2.79 -8.86
N MET A 224 2.53 3.09 -7.67
CA MET A 224 1.15 3.54 -7.61
C MET A 224 0.94 4.86 -8.36
N LEU A 225 1.89 5.78 -8.23
CA LEU A 225 1.89 7.06 -8.95
C LEU A 225 2.00 6.85 -10.46
N SER A 226 2.94 5.99 -10.88
CA SER A 226 3.17 5.68 -12.31
C SER A 226 1.97 5.03 -12.97
N CYS A 227 1.35 4.05 -12.31
CA CYS A 227 0.16 3.36 -12.82
C CYS A 227 -1.04 4.32 -12.91
N MET A 228 -1.20 5.20 -11.93
CA MET A 228 -2.31 6.15 -11.95
C MET A 228 -2.13 7.22 -13.04
N GLU A 229 -0.91 7.73 -13.24
CA GLU A 229 -0.57 8.63 -14.35
C GLU A 229 -0.84 7.98 -15.72
N GLU A 230 -0.36 6.73 -15.92
CA GLU A 230 -0.62 5.96 -17.13
C GLU A 230 -2.12 5.81 -17.39
N ARG A 231 -2.89 5.45 -16.37
CA ARG A 231 -4.33 5.25 -16.49
C ARG A 231 -5.10 6.53 -16.80
N ILE A 232 -4.71 7.66 -16.21
CA ILE A 232 -5.31 8.96 -16.54
C ILE A 232 -5.02 9.31 -18.00
N HIS A 233 -3.79 9.12 -18.46
CA HIS A 233 -3.41 9.38 -19.85
C HIS A 233 -4.09 8.43 -20.85
N GLU A 234 -4.38 7.17 -20.48
CA GLU A 234 -5.20 6.26 -21.31
C GLU A 234 -6.62 6.78 -21.49
N LEU A 235 -7.20 7.39 -20.46
CA LEU A 235 -8.55 7.95 -20.52
C LEU A 235 -8.58 9.29 -21.25
N ASN A 236 -7.61 10.16 -20.99
CA ASN A 236 -7.43 11.43 -21.69
C ASN A 236 -5.98 11.90 -21.63
N ASN A 237 -5.29 11.85 -22.76
CA ASN A 237 -3.88 12.24 -22.87
C ASN A 237 -3.62 13.76 -22.80
N ASP A 238 -4.68 14.59 -22.86
CA ASP A 238 -4.56 16.06 -22.74
C ASP A 238 -4.54 16.53 -21.27
N ILE A 239 -4.63 15.60 -20.31
CA ILE A 239 -4.56 15.92 -18.88
C ILE A 239 -3.09 15.94 -18.46
N GLU A 240 -2.68 17.02 -17.83
CA GLU A 240 -1.38 17.10 -17.16
C GLU A 240 -1.50 16.44 -15.76
N VAL A 241 -0.72 15.40 -15.51
CA VAL A 241 -0.68 14.70 -14.22
C VAL A 241 0.58 15.10 -13.49
N THR A 242 0.42 15.67 -12.29
CA THR A 242 1.55 15.99 -11.41
C THR A 242 1.55 15.04 -10.23
N CYS A 243 2.55 14.15 -10.19
CA CYS A 243 2.73 13.17 -9.13
C CYS A 243 3.59 13.72 -7.99
N PHE A 244 3.19 13.43 -6.75
CA PHE A 244 3.90 13.77 -5.52
C PHE A 244 4.05 12.52 -4.66
N GLY A 245 5.21 12.34 -4.04
CA GLY A 245 5.46 11.18 -3.20
C GLY A 245 6.40 11.46 -2.05
N GLN A 246 6.18 10.75 -0.94
CA GLN A 246 7.08 10.75 0.21
C GLN A 246 7.53 9.34 0.56
N GLU A 247 8.82 9.17 0.86
CA GLU A 247 9.43 7.89 1.20
C GLU A 247 10.55 8.09 2.22
N PHE A 248 10.62 7.21 3.23
CA PHE A 248 11.65 7.30 4.27
C PHE A 248 12.82 6.35 4.03
N ASN A 249 12.65 5.29 3.22
CA ASN A 249 13.74 4.39 2.87
C ASN A 249 14.63 5.01 1.78
N PRO A 250 15.93 5.20 2.03
CA PRO A 250 16.81 5.87 1.07
C PRO A 250 16.89 5.20 -0.30
N SER A 251 16.93 3.86 -0.33
CA SER A 251 17.10 3.10 -1.57
C SER A 251 15.84 3.15 -2.45
N THR A 252 14.66 2.92 -1.86
CA THR A 252 13.40 3.01 -2.60
C THR A 252 13.09 4.44 -3.04
N PHE A 253 13.40 5.43 -2.19
CA PHE A 253 13.34 6.85 -2.55
C PHE A 253 14.22 7.18 -3.76
N ALA A 254 15.48 6.70 -3.78
CA ALA A 254 16.39 6.94 -4.89
C ALA A 254 15.86 6.33 -6.21
N ILE A 255 15.27 5.14 -6.14
CA ILE A 255 14.62 4.49 -7.30
C ILE A 255 13.42 5.35 -7.77
N ALA A 256 12.53 5.73 -6.87
CA ALA A 256 11.36 6.55 -7.20
C ALA A 256 11.75 7.89 -7.84
N LYS A 257 12.76 8.57 -7.27
CA LYS A 257 13.27 9.84 -7.80
C LYS A 257 13.92 9.67 -9.17
N SER A 258 14.65 8.56 -9.40
CA SER A 258 15.25 8.26 -10.71
C SER A 258 14.21 7.94 -11.78
N ASP A 259 13.18 7.19 -11.44
CA ASP A 259 12.07 6.89 -12.34
C ASP A 259 11.33 8.18 -12.76
N MET A 260 11.01 9.04 -11.80
CA MET A 260 10.40 10.35 -12.05
C MET A 260 11.24 11.21 -12.99
N LEU A 261 12.56 11.27 -12.75
CA LEU A 261 13.49 12.04 -13.57
C LEU A 261 13.57 11.52 -15.02
N ILE A 262 13.60 10.19 -15.20
CA ILE A 262 13.66 9.54 -16.52
C ILE A 262 12.37 9.73 -17.32
N ARG A 263 11.21 9.75 -16.63
CA ARG A 263 9.92 10.03 -17.27
C ARG A 263 9.71 11.50 -17.64
N GLY A 264 10.60 12.39 -17.20
CA GLY A 264 10.52 13.81 -17.47
C GLY A 264 9.64 14.60 -16.51
N GLY A 265 9.20 13.97 -15.41
CA GLY A 265 8.51 14.65 -14.32
C GLY A 265 9.47 15.46 -13.43
N ASP A 266 8.91 16.22 -12.47
CA ASP A 266 9.73 16.98 -11.53
C ASP A 266 10.20 16.08 -10.36
N PRO A 267 11.50 15.75 -10.29
CA PRO A 267 12.03 14.89 -9.22
C PRO A 267 11.97 15.55 -7.83
N ASN A 268 11.72 16.86 -7.72
CA ASN A 268 11.55 17.57 -6.46
C ASN A 268 10.19 17.28 -5.80
N ASN A 269 9.25 16.73 -6.54
CA ASN A 269 7.98 16.25 -6.02
C ASN A 269 8.12 14.89 -5.31
N MET A 270 9.25 14.20 -5.48
CA MET A 270 9.62 13.02 -4.69
C MET A 270 10.45 13.50 -3.51
N ARG A 271 9.93 13.37 -2.28
CA ARG A 271 10.57 13.91 -1.08
C ARG A 271 10.94 12.82 -0.10
N PHE A 272 12.16 12.94 0.44
CA PHE A 272 12.68 12.03 1.44
C PHE A 272 12.27 12.47 2.84
N GLY A 273 11.79 11.53 3.66
CA GLY A 273 11.45 11.77 5.05
C GLY A 273 10.32 10.86 5.53
N ASP A 274 10.22 10.70 6.84
CA ASP A 274 9.16 9.95 7.49
C ASP A 274 7.83 10.73 7.46
N THR A 275 6.79 10.13 6.92
CA THR A 275 5.48 10.79 6.73
C THR A 275 4.82 11.19 8.05
N LEU A 276 5.03 10.45 9.11
CA LEU A 276 4.39 10.71 10.40
C LEU A 276 5.12 11.79 11.20
N SER A 277 6.46 11.80 11.17
CA SER A 277 7.29 12.70 11.96
C SER A 277 7.87 13.89 11.19
N GLU A 278 7.99 13.80 9.86
CA GLU A 278 8.65 14.77 8.99
C GLU A 278 7.80 15.10 7.76
N ASP A 279 6.64 15.74 7.98
CA ASP A 279 5.72 16.10 6.89
C ASP A 279 6.37 17.01 5.84
N GLN A 280 6.73 16.45 4.71
CA GLN A 280 7.35 17.16 3.60
C GLN A 280 6.34 17.94 2.73
N PHE A 281 5.04 17.70 2.89
CA PHE A 281 3.97 18.32 2.09
C PHE A 281 2.98 19.12 2.95
N SER A 282 3.47 19.77 4.00
CA SER A 282 2.63 20.63 4.84
C SER A 282 1.98 21.73 4.01
N GLY A 283 0.65 21.88 4.11
CA GLY A 283 -0.13 22.87 3.38
C GLY A 283 -0.46 22.51 1.92
N TYR A 284 0.04 21.39 1.40
CA TYR A 284 -0.37 20.89 0.09
C TYR A 284 -1.74 20.23 0.15
N GLN A 285 -2.48 20.33 -0.96
CA GLN A 285 -3.75 19.64 -1.17
C GLN A 285 -3.74 18.93 -2.52
N PHE A 286 -4.21 17.67 -2.53
CA PHE A 286 -4.16 16.81 -3.70
C PHE A 286 -5.57 16.37 -4.13
N LYS A 287 -5.78 16.29 -5.44
CA LYS A 287 -7.05 15.82 -6.01
C LYS A 287 -7.23 14.32 -5.76
N TYR A 288 -6.19 13.54 -5.99
CA TYR A 288 -6.19 12.10 -5.73
C TYR A 288 -5.06 11.71 -4.80
N ILE A 289 -5.38 10.80 -3.89
CA ILE A 289 -4.40 10.16 -3.00
C ILE A 289 -4.57 8.65 -3.18
N ILE A 290 -3.47 7.98 -3.49
CA ILE A 290 -3.41 6.54 -3.62
C ILE A 290 -2.21 6.03 -2.82
N SER A 291 -2.41 5.13 -1.86
CA SER A 291 -1.30 4.70 -1.01
C SER A 291 -1.52 3.32 -0.41
N ASN A 292 -0.44 2.58 -0.25
CA ASN A 292 -0.37 1.36 0.55
C ASN A 292 0.68 1.54 1.65
N PRO A 293 0.36 2.27 2.73
CA PRO A 293 1.30 2.47 3.83
C PRO A 293 1.54 1.17 4.59
N PRO A 294 2.65 1.06 5.33
CA PRO A 294 2.91 -0.12 6.15
C PRO A 294 1.83 -0.30 7.21
N PHE A 295 1.33 -1.54 7.36
CA PHE A 295 0.34 -1.91 8.38
C PHE A 295 0.93 -2.89 9.41
N GLY A 296 0.41 -2.80 10.65
CA GLY A 296 0.91 -3.60 11.77
C GLY A 296 2.26 -3.13 12.32
N ILE A 297 2.71 -1.93 11.97
CA ILE A 297 3.96 -1.34 12.45
C ILE A 297 3.65 -0.39 13.61
N ASP A 298 4.49 -0.46 14.67
CA ASP A 298 4.42 0.50 15.75
C ASP A 298 4.98 1.87 15.31
N TRP A 299 4.45 2.94 15.91
CA TRP A 299 4.89 4.31 15.68
C TRP A 299 5.60 4.90 16.93
N LYS A 300 6.24 4.05 17.72
CA LYS A 300 6.94 4.43 18.94
C LYS A 300 8.09 5.41 18.67
N ARG A 301 8.75 5.26 17.54
CA ARG A 301 9.84 6.14 17.09
C ARG A 301 9.32 7.55 16.82
N GLU A 302 8.15 7.65 16.20
CA GLU A 302 7.48 8.89 15.78
C GLU A 302 6.62 9.52 16.91
N GLU A 303 6.44 8.81 18.03
CA GLU A 303 5.49 9.13 19.11
C GLU A 303 5.58 10.59 19.58
N LYS A 304 6.79 11.11 19.78
CA LYS A 304 7.00 12.48 20.24
C LYS A 304 6.50 13.52 19.24
N ALA A 305 6.78 13.32 17.95
CA ALA A 305 6.37 14.22 16.89
C ALA A 305 4.85 14.16 16.68
N VAL A 306 4.29 12.96 16.60
CA VAL A 306 2.85 12.72 16.43
C VAL A 306 2.03 13.32 17.58
N LYS A 307 2.42 13.10 18.84
CA LYS A 307 1.77 13.69 20.01
C LYS A 307 1.87 15.21 20.04
N ALA A 308 3.03 15.76 19.66
CA ALA A 308 3.22 17.21 19.60
C ALA A 308 2.34 17.84 18.50
N GLU A 309 2.13 17.14 17.40
CA GLU A 309 1.25 17.60 16.34
C GLU A 309 -0.23 17.44 16.71
N SER A 310 -0.63 16.33 17.31
CA SER A 310 -1.99 16.12 17.84
C SER A 310 -2.38 17.21 18.86
N ALA A 311 -1.44 17.68 19.67
CA ALA A 311 -1.68 18.74 20.65
C ALA A 311 -1.94 20.13 20.05
N LYS A 312 -1.72 20.32 18.72
CA LYS A 312 -2.06 21.57 18.02
C LYS A 312 -3.57 21.73 17.76
N GLY A 313 -4.41 20.75 18.15
CA GLY A 313 -5.82 20.74 17.86
C GLY A 313 -6.09 20.73 16.36
N GLU A 314 -7.11 21.46 15.88
CA GLU A 314 -7.54 21.48 14.49
C GLU A 314 -6.43 21.84 13.46
N LEU A 315 -5.33 22.42 13.91
CA LEU A 315 -4.17 22.70 13.06
C LEU A 315 -3.23 21.49 12.88
N GLY A 316 -3.44 20.44 13.64
CA GLY A 316 -2.61 19.22 13.58
C GLY A 316 -3.32 18.09 12.84
N ARG A 317 -2.58 17.35 12.00
CA ARG A 317 -3.10 16.19 11.25
C ARG A 317 -3.76 15.14 12.15
N PHE A 318 -3.27 14.97 13.37
CA PHE A 318 -3.63 13.89 14.29
C PHE A 318 -4.57 14.33 15.42
N ALA A 319 -5.21 15.49 15.27
CA ALA A 319 -6.16 16.01 16.26
C ALA A 319 -7.37 15.10 16.57
N PRO A 320 -7.95 14.39 15.58
CA PRO A 320 -9.14 13.56 15.83
C PRO A 320 -8.90 12.44 16.83
N GLY A 321 -7.67 11.91 16.92
CA GLY A 321 -7.34 10.84 17.85
C GLY A 321 -5.99 10.19 17.55
N LEU A 322 -5.49 9.43 18.53
CA LEU A 322 -4.25 8.66 18.36
C LEU A 322 -4.55 7.16 18.52
N PRO A 323 -4.17 6.32 17.54
CA PRO A 323 -4.31 4.88 17.66
C PRO A 323 -3.34 4.31 18.69
N LYS A 324 -3.46 3.00 18.97
CA LYS A 324 -2.48 2.30 19.82
C LYS A 324 -1.08 2.43 19.22
N ILE A 325 -0.05 2.56 20.10
CA ILE A 325 1.36 2.67 19.65
C ILE A 325 1.78 1.50 18.75
N SER A 326 1.22 0.32 18.97
CA SER A 326 1.52 -0.89 18.18
C SER A 326 0.88 -0.92 16.78
N ASP A 327 0.07 0.08 16.40
CA ASP A 327 -0.63 0.09 15.12
C ASP A 327 -0.83 1.53 14.61
N GLY A 328 0.05 1.96 13.71
CA GLY A 328 0.08 3.33 13.16
C GLY A 328 -0.83 3.57 11.95
N GLN A 329 -1.55 2.57 11.45
CA GLN A 329 -2.29 2.66 10.18
C GLN A 329 -3.22 3.86 10.08
N GLN A 330 -4.01 4.14 11.13
CA GLN A 330 -4.96 5.25 11.13
C GLN A 330 -4.28 6.63 11.08
N LEU A 331 -3.00 6.75 11.47
CA LEU A 331 -2.24 7.99 11.31
C LEU A 331 -2.01 8.33 9.82
N PHE A 332 -1.78 7.32 8.99
CA PHE A 332 -1.69 7.53 7.53
C PHE A 332 -3.02 7.96 6.93
N VAL A 333 -4.15 7.42 7.40
CA VAL A 333 -5.49 7.88 6.99
C VAL A 333 -5.67 9.36 7.34
N LEU A 334 -5.35 9.76 8.57
CA LEU A 334 -5.44 11.16 9.01
C LEU A 334 -4.50 12.08 8.22
N ASN A 335 -3.27 11.61 7.92
CA ASN A 335 -2.35 12.35 7.05
C ASN A 335 -2.96 12.58 5.67
N GLY A 336 -3.50 11.54 5.04
CA GLY A 336 -4.17 11.65 3.75
C GLY A 336 -5.34 12.63 3.79
N LEU A 337 -6.23 12.51 4.77
CA LEU A 337 -7.37 13.42 4.96
C LEU A 337 -6.94 14.88 5.09
N SER A 338 -5.86 15.16 5.82
CA SER A 338 -5.33 16.52 5.98
C SER A 338 -4.85 17.15 4.67
N LYS A 339 -4.46 16.31 3.71
CA LYS A 339 -3.89 16.71 2.41
C LYS A 339 -4.86 16.50 1.23
N MET A 340 -6.04 15.99 1.49
CA MET A 340 -7.06 15.80 0.47
C MET A 340 -7.74 17.14 0.16
N ALA A 341 -7.75 17.54 -1.11
CA ALA A 341 -8.46 18.75 -1.57
C ALA A 341 -9.96 18.66 -1.25
N PRO A 342 -10.70 19.79 -1.24
CA PRO A 342 -12.16 19.78 -1.01
C PRO A 342 -12.92 18.84 -1.96
N GLN A 343 -12.51 18.74 -3.23
CA GLN A 343 -13.04 17.79 -4.22
C GLN A 343 -12.13 16.57 -4.37
N GLY A 344 -11.34 16.27 -3.35
CA GLY A 344 -10.37 15.20 -3.38
C GLY A 344 -10.97 13.84 -3.04
N LYS A 345 -10.31 12.78 -3.53
CA LYS A 345 -10.64 11.38 -3.27
C LYS A 345 -9.38 10.59 -2.91
N MET A 346 -9.50 9.69 -1.96
CA MET A 346 -8.38 8.85 -1.51
C MET A 346 -8.77 7.38 -1.53
N ALA A 347 -7.87 6.53 -2.04
CA ALA A 347 -7.91 5.10 -1.85
C ALA A 347 -6.66 4.66 -1.07
N ILE A 348 -6.85 4.03 0.07
CA ILE A 348 -5.76 3.62 0.96
C ILE A 348 -5.98 2.18 1.43
N ILE A 349 -4.92 1.37 1.40
CA ILE A 349 -4.97 -0.01 1.86
C ILE A 349 -4.74 -0.06 3.36
N GLN A 350 -5.54 -0.87 4.05
CA GLN A 350 -5.46 -1.13 5.49
C GLN A 350 -5.66 -2.62 5.76
N ASN A 351 -5.19 -3.12 6.90
CA ASN A 351 -5.66 -4.43 7.40
C ASN A 351 -7.00 -4.27 8.15
N GLY A 352 -7.51 -5.35 8.76
CA GLY A 352 -8.80 -5.33 9.44
C GLY A 352 -8.83 -4.54 10.76
N SER A 353 -7.68 -4.30 11.41
CA SER A 353 -7.63 -3.68 12.74
C SER A 353 -8.31 -2.29 12.80
N PRO A 354 -8.10 -1.37 11.85
CA PRO A 354 -8.75 -0.06 11.84
C PRO A 354 -10.28 -0.09 11.80
N LEU A 355 -10.89 -1.18 11.37
CA LEU A 355 -12.36 -1.30 11.27
C LEU A 355 -13.03 -1.37 12.64
N PHE A 356 -12.43 -2.04 13.62
CA PHE A 356 -13.07 -2.36 14.89
C PHE A 356 -12.20 -2.15 16.13
N SER A 357 -10.89 -1.90 15.99
CA SER A 357 -10.01 -1.73 17.15
C SER A 357 -10.39 -0.52 18.00
N GLY A 358 -10.21 -0.66 19.32
CA GLY A 358 -10.47 0.40 20.29
C GLY A 358 -11.93 0.50 20.72
N ASP A 359 -12.13 0.78 22.00
CA ASP A 359 -13.43 0.94 22.64
C ASP A 359 -14.00 2.35 22.44
N ALA A 360 -15.28 2.56 22.74
CA ALA A 360 -15.94 3.87 22.68
C ALA A 360 -15.15 4.96 23.41
N GLY A 361 -14.90 6.07 22.73
CA GLY A 361 -14.11 7.20 23.22
C GLY A 361 -12.60 6.95 23.25
N SER A 362 -12.11 5.84 22.67
CA SER A 362 -10.67 5.62 22.43
C SER A 362 -10.22 6.27 21.11
N GLY A 363 -8.92 6.52 20.98
CA GLY A 363 -8.36 7.15 19.79
C GLY A 363 -8.80 6.50 18.46
N PRO A 364 -8.69 5.16 18.28
CA PRO A 364 -9.15 4.51 17.05
C PRO A 364 -10.65 4.72 16.75
N SER A 365 -11.49 4.66 17.78
CA SER A 365 -12.93 4.90 17.65
C SER A 365 -13.23 6.35 17.30
N GLU A 366 -12.54 7.31 17.92
CA GLU A 366 -12.69 8.74 17.64
C GLU A 366 -12.23 9.10 16.21
N ILE A 367 -11.20 8.41 15.69
CA ILE A 367 -10.78 8.58 14.28
C ILE A 367 -11.90 8.11 13.33
N ARG A 368 -12.49 6.92 13.56
CA ARG A 368 -13.64 6.45 12.77
C ARG A 368 -14.82 7.40 12.87
N ARG A 369 -15.13 7.86 14.09
CA ARG A 369 -16.15 8.87 14.34
C ARG A 369 -15.94 10.11 13.49
N TYR A 370 -14.72 10.67 13.53
CA TYR A 370 -14.35 11.86 12.77
C TYR A 370 -14.57 11.67 11.26
N ILE A 371 -14.18 10.54 10.71
CA ILE A 371 -14.31 10.25 9.29
C ILE A 371 -15.78 10.09 8.88
N ILE A 372 -16.56 9.36 9.68
CA ILE A 372 -17.95 9.01 9.38
C ILE A 372 -18.89 10.21 9.62
N GLU A 373 -18.73 10.94 10.73
CA GLU A 373 -19.57 12.11 11.04
C GLU A 373 -19.34 13.27 10.07
N ASN A 374 -18.14 13.40 9.49
CA ASN A 374 -17.87 14.34 8.41
C ASN A 374 -18.32 13.85 7.04
N ASP A 375 -18.89 12.67 6.96
CA ASP A 375 -19.35 12.03 5.71
C ASP A 375 -18.27 11.84 4.66
N TRP A 376 -17.05 11.53 5.09
CA TRP A 376 -15.91 11.32 4.16
C TRP A 376 -15.64 9.86 3.83
N LEU A 377 -16.14 8.91 4.62
CA LEU A 377 -16.04 7.49 4.29
C LEU A 377 -17.05 7.16 3.18
N ASP A 378 -16.55 6.85 1.99
CA ASP A 378 -17.38 6.56 0.82
C ASP A 378 -17.61 5.04 0.66
N ALA A 379 -16.53 4.24 0.70
CA ALA A 379 -16.65 2.80 0.64
C ALA A 379 -15.51 2.10 1.39
N ILE A 380 -15.76 0.83 1.76
CA ILE A 380 -14.73 -0.12 2.17
C ILE A 380 -14.89 -1.38 1.32
N ILE A 381 -13.79 -1.80 0.68
CA ILE A 381 -13.74 -2.97 -0.19
C ILE A 381 -12.84 -3.99 0.46
N GLN A 382 -13.41 -5.12 0.89
CA GLN A 382 -12.65 -6.26 1.40
C GLN A 382 -12.04 -7.04 0.24
N LEU A 383 -10.73 -7.24 0.28
CA LEU A 383 -10.03 -8.10 -0.67
C LEU A 383 -9.89 -9.53 -0.12
N SER A 384 -9.63 -10.48 -1.01
CA SER A 384 -9.30 -11.85 -0.61
C SER A 384 -8.03 -11.92 0.23
N THR A 385 -7.84 -13.02 0.92
CA THR A 385 -6.54 -13.37 1.52
C THR A 385 -5.48 -13.64 0.45
N ASP A 386 -4.23 -13.66 0.84
CA ASP A 386 -3.10 -14.02 -0.04
C ASP A 386 -2.97 -13.13 -1.32
N MET A 387 -3.39 -11.87 -1.21
CA MET A 387 -3.31 -10.89 -2.31
C MET A 387 -1.98 -10.15 -2.36
N PHE A 388 -1.22 -10.14 -1.28
CA PHE A 388 0.06 -9.44 -1.14
C PHE A 388 1.22 -10.41 -1.01
N MET A 389 2.42 -9.95 -1.42
CA MET A 389 3.61 -10.82 -1.47
C MET A 389 4.20 -11.13 -0.10
N ASN A 390 3.90 -10.33 0.91
CA ASN A 390 4.50 -10.41 2.24
C ASN A 390 3.47 -10.67 3.36
N THR A 391 2.19 -10.78 3.04
CA THR A 391 1.14 -11.08 4.01
C THR A 391 0.00 -11.88 3.39
N GLY A 392 -0.49 -12.87 4.14
CA GLY A 392 -1.66 -13.68 3.76
C GLY A 392 -2.97 -13.21 4.39
N ILE A 393 -2.97 -12.08 5.13
CA ILE A 393 -4.20 -11.59 5.79
C ILE A 393 -5.15 -10.92 4.80
N SER A 394 -6.43 -10.86 5.15
CA SER A 394 -7.40 -10.02 4.44
C SER A 394 -7.04 -8.54 4.60
N THR A 395 -7.13 -7.81 3.51
CA THR A 395 -6.89 -6.37 3.45
C THR A 395 -8.11 -5.66 2.92
N TYR A 396 -8.16 -4.36 3.15
CA TYR A 396 -9.32 -3.52 2.85
C TYR A 396 -8.85 -2.26 2.14
N ILE A 397 -9.49 -1.91 1.04
CA ILE A 397 -9.33 -0.59 0.42
C ILE A 397 -10.35 0.34 1.05
N TRP A 398 -9.86 1.36 1.77
CA TRP A 398 -10.70 2.44 2.25
C TRP A 398 -10.78 3.52 1.19
N VAL A 399 -11.99 3.84 0.77
CA VAL A 399 -12.25 4.91 -0.19
C VAL A 399 -12.86 6.08 0.58
N LEU A 400 -12.13 7.20 0.58
CA LEU A 400 -12.56 8.43 1.21
C LEU A 400 -12.81 9.50 0.14
N ASN A 401 -13.90 10.23 0.26
CA ASN A 401 -14.33 11.25 -0.70
C ASN A 401 -14.88 12.45 0.06
N LYS A 402 -14.28 13.63 -0.14
CA LYS A 402 -14.77 14.88 0.46
C LYS A 402 -15.89 15.56 -0.34
N ASP A 403 -16.16 15.07 -1.54
CA ASP A 403 -17.14 15.62 -2.48
C ASP A 403 -18.04 14.49 -3.01
N LYS A 404 -18.73 13.82 -2.09
CA LYS A 404 -19.62 12.72 -2.45
C LYS A 404 -20.77 13.24 -3.34
N PRO A 405 -21.14 12.53 -4.41
CA PRO A 405 -22.35 12.85 -5.15
C PRO A 405 -23.57 12.63 -4.25
N THR A 406 -24.65 13.41 -4.47
CA THR A 406 -25.84 13.47 -3.62
C THR A 406 -26.46 12.11 -3.29
N HIS A 407 -26.41 11.13 -4.21
CA HIS A 407 -26.95 9.80 -3.95
C HIS A 407 -26.11 8.96 -2.97
N ARG A 408 -24.87 9.38 -2.68
CA ARG A 408 -23.94 8.73 -1.73
C ARG A 408 -23.82 9.50 -0.40
N GLU A 409 -24.35 10.74 -0.32
CA GLU A 409 -24.29 11.55 0.90
C GLU A 409 -24.96 10.83 2.08
N GLY A 410 -24.33 10.87 3.25
CA GLY A 410 -24.81 10.24 4.48
C GLY A 410 -24.72 8.71 4.48
N LYS A 411 -24.09 8.10 3.48
CA LYS A 411 -24.04 6.64 3.30
C LYS A 411 -22.62 6.13 3.11
N VAL A 412 -22.40 4.87 3.46
CA VAL A 412 -21.17 4.13 3.22
C VAL A 412 -21.51 2.85 2.47
N GLN A 413 -20.77 2.56 1.42
CA GLN A 413 -20.85 1.30 0.69
C GLN A 413 -19.80 0.31 1.23
N LEU A 414 -20.24 -0.87 1.61
CA LEU A 414 -19.38 -2.00 1.93
C LEU A 414 -19.42 -2.99 0.76
N ILE A 415 -18.23 -3.38 0.26
CA ILE A 415 -18.11 -4.36 -0.82
C ILE A 415 -17.27 -5.51 -0.30
N ASP A 416 -17.88 -6.70 -0.22
CA ASP A 416 -17.14 -7.93 0.01
C ASP A 416 -16.70 -8.51 -1.33
N ALA A 417 -15.41 -8.34 -1.65
CA ALA A 417 -14.74 -8.92 -2.80
C ALA A 417 -13.79 -10.08 -2.42
N SER A 418 -14.00 -10.69 -1.25
CA SER A 418 -13.18 -11.81 -0.77
C SER A 418 -13.24 -13.05 -1.69
N HIS A 419 -14.27 -13.17 -2.51
CA HIS A 419 -14.44 -14.21 -3.51
C HIS A 419 -14.13 -13.73 -4.95
N CYS A 420 -13.67 -12.48 -5.11
CA CYS A 420 -13.40 -11.88 -6.41
C CYS A 420 -11.91 -11.98 -6.76
N TYR A 421 -11.43 -13.19 -7.05
CA TYR A 421 -10.04 -13.48 -7.39
C TYR A 421 -9.92 -14.72 -8.26
N GLU A 422 -8.75 -14.89 -8.89
CA GLU A 422 -8.32 -16.14 -9.50
C GLU A 422 -7.02 -16.63 -8.86
N ALA A 423 -6.96 -17.93 -8.57
CA ALA A 423 -5.77 -18.52 -7.96
C ALA A 423 -4.61 -18.59 -8.96
N ARG A 424 -3.43 -18.17 -8.53
CA ARG A 424 -2.20 -18.23 -9.33
C ARG A 424 -1.71 -19.68 -9.48
N ARG A 425 -1.18 -20.02 -10.64
CA ARG A 425 -0.51 -21.31 -10.84
C ARG A 425 0.79 -21.42 -10.03
N LYS A 426 1.46 -20.31 -9.77
CA LYS A 426 2.69 -20.24 -8.98
C LYS A 426 2.63 -19.02 -8.07
N SER A 427 2.84 -19.23 -6.78
CA SER A 427 2.91 -18.15 -5.81
C SER A 427 4.10 -17.23 -6.03
N ILE A 428 3.98 -15.97 -5.60
CA ILE A 428 5.08 -15.01 -5.51
C ILE A 428 5.10 -14.53 -4.05
N GLY A 429 6.07 -14.99 -3.28
CA GLY A 429 6.03 -14.84 -1.82
C GLY A 429 4.79 -15.49 -1.25
N THR A 430 4.02 -14.76 -0.43
CA THR A 430 2.72 -15.21 0.09
C THR A 430 1.56 -14.99 -0.88
N LYS A 431 1.73 -14.19 -1.94
CA LYS A 431 0.67 -13.93 -2.92
C LYS A 431 0.33 -15.18 -3.72
N ARG A 432 -0.91 -15.65 -3.57
CA ARG A 432 -1.48 -16.82 -4.26
C ARG A 432 -2.67 -16.48 -5.14
N ASN A 433 -3.23 -15.30 -4.99
CA ASN A 433 -4.44 -14.83 -5.65
C ASN A 433 -4.17 -13.56 -6.45
N ASP A 434 -4.81 -13.43 -7.61
CA ASP A 434 -4.77 -12.25 -8.47
C ASP A 434 -6.18 -11.67 -8.65
N ILE A 435 -6.26 -10.34 -8.76
CA ILE A 435 -7.44 -9.64 -9.25
C ILE A 435 -7.32 -9.56 -10.77
N THR A 436 -8.01 -10.45 -11.49
CA THR A 436 -8.03 -10.40 -12.95
C THR A 436 -8.82 -9.18 -13.45
N ASP A 437 -8.71 -8.86 -14.77
CA ASP A 437 -9.48 -7.78 -15.36
C ASP A 437 -10.98 -7.96 -15.14
N LYS A 438 -11.48 -9.20 -15.24
CA LYS A 438 -12.89 -9.53 -14.95
C LYS A 438 -13.25 -9.20 -13.48
N CYS A 439 -12.40 -9.57 -12.54
CA CYS A 439 -12.59 -9.25 -11.11
C CYS A 439 -12.59 -7.75 -10.87
N ARG A 440 -11.63 -7.04 -11.48
CA ARG A 440 -11.49 -5.60 -11.36
C ARG A 440 -12.71 -4.85 -11.89
N GLU A 441 -13.17 -5.20 -13.10
CA GLU A 441 -14.37 -4.62 -13.70
C GLU A 441 -15.61 -4.87 -12.85
N MET A 442 -15.76 -6.07 -12.29
CA MET A 442 -16.87 -6.43 -11.41
C MET A 442 -16.89 -5.60 -10.13
N VAL A 443 -15.75 -5.43 -9.45
CA VAL A 443 -15.67 -4.61 -8.23
C VAL A 443 -15.86 -3.13 -8.55
N ALA A 444 -15.29 -2.63 -9.66
CA ALA A 444 -15.47 -1.26 -10.12
C ALA A 444 -16.94 -0.98 -10.50
N GLN A 445 -17.62 -1.95 -11.14
CA GLN A 445 -19.05 -1.87 -11.42
C GLN A 445 -19.88 -1.82 -10.14
N ALA A 446 -19.61 -2.70 -9.18
CA ALA A 446 -20.30 -2.73 -7.88
C ALA A 446 -20.17 -1.38 -7.16
N TYR A 447 -18.95 -0.81 -7.17
CA TYR A 447 -18.70 0.50 -6.60
C TYR A 447 -19.47 1.62 -7.33
N GLY A 448 -19.39 1.65 -8.67
CA GLY A 448 -20.00 2.72 -9.49
C GLY A 448 -21.52 2.68 -9.52
N GLU A 449 -22.13 1.49 -9.57
CA GLU A 449 -23.60 1.35 -9.58
C GLU A 449 -24.27 1.68 -8.26
N PHE A 450 -23.56 1.59 -7.14
CA PHE A 450 -24.03 1.92 -5.81
C PHE A 450 -25.38 1.28 -5.47
N LYS A 451 -25.49 -0.04 -5.60
CA LYS A 451 -26.71 -0.81 -5.33
C LYS A 451 -26.60 -1.59 -4.03
N ASP A 452 -27.65 -1.50 -3.23
CA ASP A 452 -27.74 -2.23 -1.97
C ASP A 452 -28.05 -3.72 -2.19
N ASP A 453 -27.53 -4.56 -1.31
CA ASP A 453 -27.69 -6.02 -1.24
C ASP A 453 -27.60 -6.72 -2.61
N THR A 454 -26.63 -6.30 -3.41
CA THR A 454 -26.48 -6.75 -4.80
C THR A 454 -25.21 -7.60 -4.96
N ILE A 455 -25.36 -8.77 -5.58
CA ILE A 455 -24.27 -9.67 -5.94
C ILE A 455 -23.91 -9.44 -7.41
N TYR A 456 -22.61 -9.26 -7.67
CA TYR A 456 -22.03 -9.15 -8.99
C TYR A 456 -21.21 -10.40 -9.27
N GLY A 457 -21.52 -11.10 -10.35
CA GLY A 457 -20.90 -12.38 -10.69
C GLY A 457 -21.74 -13.59 -10.28
N GLU A 458 -21.11 -14.74 -10.15
CA GLU A 458 -21.75 -16.03 -9.85
C GLU A 458 -21.39 -16.44 -8.41
N LYS A 459 -22.40 -16.60 -7.53
CA LYS A 459 -22.19 -16.89 -6.11
C LYS A 459 -21.42 -18.20 -5.84
N ASP A 460 -21.55 -19.18 -6.75
CA ASP A 460 -20.81 -20.44 -6.68
C ASP A 460 -19.41 -20.37 -7.34
N GLY A 461 -18.94 -19.17 -7.70
CA GLY A 461 -17.69 -18.92 -8.39
C GLY A 461 -17.03 -17.61 -8.00
N ILE A 462 -16.71 -16.77 -8.98
CA ILE A 462 -16.11 -15.45 -8.77
C ILE A 462 -17.22 -14.42 -8.65
N TYR A 463 -17.30 -13.74 -7.51
CA TYR A 463 -18.30 -12.71 -7.24
C TYR A 463 -17.81 -11.69 -6.22
N CYS A 464 -18.49 -10.55 -6.17
CA CYS A 464 -18.47 -9.64 -5.03
C CYS A 464 -19.90 -9.22 -4.65
N GLN A 465 -20.08 -8.80 -3.41
CA GLN A 465 -21.38 -8.34 -2.89
C GLN A 465 -21.26 -6.91 -2.38
N SER A 466 -22.24 -6.08 -2.72
CA SER A 466 -22.36 -4.68 -2.28
C SER A 466 -23.51 -4.52 -1.31
N LYS A 467 -23.28 -3.84 -0.20
CA LYS A 467 -24.30 -3.41 0.76
C LYS A 467 -24.11 -1.93 1.10
N ILE A 468 -25.22 -1.21 1.32
CA ILE A 468 -25.21 0.22 1.61
C ILE A 468 -25.77 0.46 2.99
N PHE A 469 -25.08 1.29 3.77
CA PHE A 469 -25.45 1.61 5.14
C PHE A 469 -25.47 3.13 5.33
N ASP A 470 -26.38 3.62 6.17
CA ASP A 470 -26.32 5.00 6.65
C ASP A 470 -25.14 5.16 7.62
N ASN A 471 -24.54 6.36 7.68
CA ASN A 471 -23.41 6.65 8.56
C ASN A 471 -23.69 6.29 10.03
N GLU A 472 -24.91 6.49 10.51
CA GLU A 472 -25.34 6.21 11.88
C GLU A 472 -25.31 4.72 12.25
N GLU A 473 -25.35 3.81 11.26
CA GLU A 473 -25.33 2.37 11.48
C GLU A 473 -24.02 1.90 12.14
N PHE A 474 -22.93 2.62 11.93
CA PHE A 474 -21.61 2.29 12.47
C PHE A 474 -21.37 2.85 13.86
N GLY A 475 -22.30 3.69 14.35
CA GLY A 475 -22.22 4.33 15.66
C GLY A 475 -23.03 3.60 16.73
N TYR A 476 -22.52 3.64 17.95
CA TYR A 476 -23.22 3.10 19.13
C TYR A 476 -22.95 3.94 20.36
N SER A 477 -23.90 3.93 21.30
CA SER A 477 -23.75 4.45 22.64
C SER A 477 -23.37 3.31 23.58
N LYS A 478 -22.13 3.30 24.08
CA LYS A 478 -21.72 2.36 25.13
C LYS A 478 -22.24 2.87 26.46
N ILE A 479 -23.27 2.22 27.00
CA ILE A 479 -23.83 2.52 28.31
C ILE A 479 -23.16 1.66 29.37
N VAL A 480 -23.06 2.21 30.60
CA VAL A 480 -22.59 1.46 31.76
C VAL A 480 -23.80 1.07 32.59
N VAL A 481 -23.97 -0.22 32.76
CA VAL A 481 -25.04 -0.83 33.56
C VAL A 481 -24.48 -1.09 34.97
N GLU A 482 -25.08 -0.43 35.95
CA GLU A 482 -24.73 -0.60 37.36
C GLU A 482 -25.82 -1.41 38.07
N ARG A 483 -25.45 -2.25 39.03
CA ARG A 483 -26.36 -2.97 39.93
C ARG A 483 -25.97 -2.67 41.38
N PRO A 484 -26.92 -2.71 42.34
CA PRO A 484 -26.68 -2.32 43.72
C PRO A 484 -25.88 -3.39 44.50
N ILE A 485 -25.10 -2.94 45.45
CA ILE A 485 -24.63 -3.79 46.54
C ILE A 485 -25.87 -4.15 47.39
N LEU A 486 -26.10 -5.41 47.66
CA LEU A 486 -27.16 -5.87 48.52
C LEU A 486 -26.64 -6.10 49.93
N GLY A 487 -27.34 -5.56 50.94
CA GLY A 487 -27.09 -5.83 52.33
C GLY A 487 -27.53 -7.23 52.77
N GLU A 488 -27.30 -7.61 54.02
CA GLU A 488 -27.70 -8.92 54.57
C GLU A 488 -29.23 -9.14 54.55
N ASP A 489 -30.02 -8.06 54.48
CA ASP A 489 -31.47 -8.08 54.35
C ASP A 489 -31.98 -8.20 52.88
N GLY A 490 -31.05 -8.34 51.92
CA GLY A 490 -31.33 -8.42 50.48
C GLY A 490 -31.76 -7.08 49.85
N LYS A 491 -31.65 -5.96 50.57
CA LYS A 491 -31.99 -4.65 50.05
C LYS A 491 -30.76 -3.90 49.60
N PRO A 492 -30.92 -2.95 48.61
CA PRO A 492 -29.81 -2.13 48.16
C PRO A 492 -29.21 -1.29 49.30
N GLU A 493 -27.90 -1.33 49.47
CA GLU A 493 -27.17 -0.39 50.31
C GLU A 493 -27.24 1.02 49.76
N LEU A 494 -27.63 1.98 50.61
CA LEU A 494 -27.77 3.37 50.19
C LEU A 494 -26.63 4.26 50.69
N LYS A 495 -26.07 5.07 49.82
CA LYS A 495 -25.15 6.15 50.15
C LYS A 495 -25.70 7.47 49.67
N LYS A 496 -25.93 8.39 50.63
CA LYS A 496 -26.60 9.70 50.36
C LYS A 496 -27.96 9.53 49.63
N GLY A 497 -28.70 8.48 49.99
CA GLY A 497 -30.05 8.22 49.43
C GLY A 497 -30.07 7.60 48.03
N LYS A 498 -28.92 7.18 47.52
CA LYS A 498 -28.83 6.47 46.20
C LYS A 498 -28.23 5.08 46.40
N PRO A 499 -28.62 4.07 45.62
CA PRO A 499 -28.02 2.76 45.63
C PRO A 499 -26.52 2.85 45.37
N GLN A 500 -25.72 2.08 46.14
CA GLN A 500 -24.28 1.96 45.89
C GLN A 500 -24.05 0.94 44.76
N PRO A 501 -23.26 1.32 43.71
CA PRO A 501 -22.96 0.38 42.64
C PRO A 501 -21.99 -0.72 43.10
N ASP A 502 -22.31 -1.96 42.75
CA ASP A 502 -21.39 -3.08 42.89
C ASP A 502 -20.48 -3.15 41.66
N SER A 503 -19.20 -2.95 41.87
CA SER A 503 -18.21 -3.00 40.77
C SER A 503 -18.04 -4.41 40.17
N ALA A 504 -18.40 -5.47 40.92
CA ALA A 504 -18.32 -6.84 40.45
C ALA A 504 -19.50 -7.21 39.51
N LEU A 505 -20.64 -6.51 39.65
CA LEU A 505 -21.83 -6.70 38.83
C LEU A 505 -21.98 -5.65 37.73
N ARG A 506 -21.00 -4.74 37.62
CA ARG A 506 -20.99 -3.71 36.56
C ARG A 506 -20.81 -4.37 35.21
N ASP A 507 -21.63 -3.98 34.24
CA ASP A 507 -21.59 -4.44 32.87
C ASP A 507 -21.73 -3.26 31.88
N THR A 508 -21.58 -3.52 30.61
CA THR A 508 -21.71 -2.51 29.55
C THR A 508 -22.50 -3.07 28.38
N GLU A 509 -23.36 -2.21 27.79
CA GLU A 509 -24.09 -2.56 26.59
C GLU A 509 -23.83 -1.52 25.48
N ASN A 510 -23.82 -1.97 24.23
CA ASN A 510 -23.68 -1.14 23.06
C ASN A 510 -25.06 -0.93 22.41
N VAL A 511 -25.61 0.26 22.58
CA VAL A 511 -26.88 0.65 22.02
C VAL A 511 -26.66 1.32 20.66
N PRO A 512 -27.22 0.81 19.55
CA PRO A 512 -27.13 1.48 18.25
C PRO A 512 -27.56 2.95 18.35
N LEU A 513 -26.88 3.87 17.62
CA LEU A 513 -27.25 5.29 17.66
C LEU A 513 -28.67 5.57 17.18
N LYS A 514 -29.23 4.69 16.34
CA LYS A 514 -30.61 4.77 15.85
C LYS A 514 -31.67 4.43 16.90
N GLU A 515 -31.26 3.86 18.05
CA GLU A 515 -32.19 3.45 19.11
C GLU A 515 -32.17 4.38 20.32
N ASP A 516 -33.33 4.56 20.97
CA ASP A 516 -33.40 5.27 22.24
C ASP A 516 -32.77 4.41 23.36
N ILE A 517 -31.86 5.00 24.11
CA ILE A 517 -31.11 4.29 25.16
C ILE A 517 -32.03 3.77 26.27
N ASP A 518 -33.02 4.54 26.69
CA ASP A 518 -33.91 4.18 27.81
C ASP A 518 -34.89 3.06 27.34
N GLU A 519 -35.30 3.04 26.07
CA GLU A 519 -36.15 1.98 25.50
C GLU A 519 -35.36 0.68 25.32
N PHE A 520 -34.11 0.76 24.77
CA PHE A 520 -33.22 -0.38 24.67
C PHE A 520 -32.96 -1.01 26.04
N PHE A 521 -32.63 -0.19 27.04
CA PHE A 521 -32.37 -0.65 28.39
C PHE A 521 -33.56 -1.40 29.02
N LYS A 522 -34.77 -0.90 28.81
CA LYS A 522 -36.01 -1.57 29.28
C LYS A 522 -36.24 -2.92 28.60
N ARG A 523 -35.93 -3.01 27.34
CA ARG A 523 -36.17 -4.22 26.53
C ARG A 523 -35.10 -5.29 26.75
N GLU A 524 -33.82 -4.89 26.78
CA GLU A 524 -32.70 -5.84 26.72
C GLU A 524 -32.03 -6.08 28.07
N VAL A 525 -32.09 -5.13 29.02
CA VAL A 525 -31.37 -5.22 30.30
C VAL A 525 -32.29 -5.54 31.48
N LEU A 526 -33.37 -4.77 31.65
CA LEU A 526 -34.25 -4.94 32.81
C LEU A 526 -34.90 -6.29 32.95
N PRO A 527 -35.23 -7.06 31.89
CA PRO A 527 -35.78 -8.43 32.06
C PRO A 527 -34.80 -9.41 32.72
N TYR A 528 -33.49 -9.13 32.65
CA TYR A 528 -32.44 -9.97 33.22
C TYR A 528 -31.84 -9.39 34.51
N ALA A 529 -32.01 -8.09 34.74
CA ALA A 529 -31.47 -7.37 35.87
C ALA A 529 -32.43 -6.23 36.28
N GLU A 530 -33.51 -6.58 36.98
CA GLU A 530 -34.59 -5.63 37.36
C GLU A 530 -34.10 -4.48 38.27
N ASP A 531 -33.01 -4.71 39.01
CA ASP A 531 -32.38 -3.75 39.92
C ASP A 531 -31.32 -2.84 39.28
N ALA A 532 -31.10 -3.02 37.97
CA ALA A 532 -30.07 -2.29 37.24
C ALA A 532 -30.48 -0.84 36.90
N TRP A 533 -29.47 0.04 36.76
CA TRP A 533 -29.65 1.40 36.23
C TRP A 533 -28.47 1.80 35.33
N ILE A 534 -28.68 2.81 34.48
CA ILE A 534 -27.66 3.38 33.60
C ILE A 534 -26.90 4.48 34.34
N ASP A 535 -25.55 4.40 34.36
CA ASP A 535 -24.74 5.56 34.72
C ASP A 535 -24.54 6.47 33.49
N LYS A 536 -25.50 7.39 33.29
CA LYS A 536 -25.51 8.32 32.13
C LYS A 536 -24.23 9.16 32.00
N LYS A 537 -23.43 9.32 33.09
CA LYS A 537 -22.17 10.10 33.04
C LYS A 537 -21.03 9.31 32.40
N LYS A 538 -21.13 7.99 32.38
CA LYS A 538 -20.13 7.10 31.81
C LYS A 538 -20.48 6.64 30.38
N THR A 539 -21.64 7.03 29.87
CA THR A 539 -22.03 6.75 28.48
C THR A 539 -21.05 7.42 27.51
N LYS A 540 -20.55 6.67 26.54
CA LYS A 540 -19.62 7.13 25.52
C LYS A 540 -20.12 6.71 24.15
N VAL A 541 -19.94 7.55 23.15
CA VAL A 541 -20.19 7.19 21.76
C VAL A 541 -18.96 6.47 21.20
N GLY A 542 -19.19 5.43 20.45
CA GLY A 542 -18.17 4.67 19.73
C GLY A 542 -18.58 4.41 18.30
N TYR A 543 -17.61 4.12 17.45
CA TYR A 543 -17.80 3.75 16.05
C TYR A 543 -17.00 2.50 15.70
N GLU A 544 -17.64 1.54 15.02
CA GLU A 544 -17.00 0.35 14.47
C GLU A 544 -17.65 -0.05 13.15
N ILE A 545 -16.89 -0.74 12.30
CA ILE A 545 -17.35 -1.22 10.99
C ILE A 545 -17.21 -2.73 10.95
N PRO A 546 -18.22 -3.48 11.42
CA PRO A 546 -18.15 -4.93 11.56
C PRO A 546 -18.40 -5.64 10.21
N MET A 547 -17.45 -5.54 9.26
CA MET A 547 -17.53 -6.14 7.92
C MET A 547 -18.02 -7.59 7.96
N THR A 548 -17.39 -8.42 8.78
CA THR A 548 -17.74 -9.85 8.89
C THR A 548 -19.20 -10.06 9.31
N ARG A 549 -19.73 -9.22 10.20
CA ARG A 549 -21.12 -9.32 10.67
C ARG A 549 -22.13 -9.05 9.55
N TYR A 550 -21.82 -8.07 8.70
CA TYR A 550 -22.75 -7.65 7.64
C TYR A 550 -22.81 -8.64 6.47
N PHE A 551 -21.71 -9.35 6.20
CA PHE A 551 -21.63 -10.34 5.11
C PHE A 551 -21.66 -11.78 5.60
N TYR A 552 -21.87 -11.99 6.91
CA TYR A 552 -21.98 -13.33 7.47
C TYR A 552 -23.28 -14.01 7.01
N GLU A 553 -23.13 -15.13 6.31
CA GLU A 553 -24.24 -16.04 6.00
C GLU A 553 -24.11 -17.28 6.89
N TYR A 554 -25.16 -17.53 7.69
CA TYR A 554 -25.19 -18.74 8.51
C TYR A 554 -25.26 -19.96 7.61
N GLN A 555 -24.23 -20.75 7.60
CA GLN A 555 -24.24 -22.07 6.97
C GLN A 555 -24.76 -23.08 8.00
N VAL A 556 -25.86 -23.72 7.67
CA VAL A 556 -26.36 -24.82 8.49
C VAL A 556 -25.30 -25.93 8.52
N PRO A 557 -24.78 -26.31 9.69
CA PRO A 557 -23.80 -27.39 9.76
C PRO A 557 -24.34 -28.66 9.10
N GLU A 558 -23.48 -29.33 8.34
CA GLU A 558 -23.83 -30.64 7.76
C GLU A 558 -24.28 -31.59 8.87
N PRO A 559 -25.38 -32.35 8.69
CA PRO A 559 -25.83 -33.31 9.69
C PRO A 559 -24.72 -34.29 10.05
N VAL A 560 -24.58 -34.59 11.35
CA VAL A 560 -23.54 -35.50 11.83
C VAL A 560 -23.61 -36.86 11.13
N GLU A 561 -24.83 -37.30 10.80
CA GLU A 561 -25.10 -38.55 10.11
C GLU A 561 -24.49 -38.61 8.71
N ASP A 562 -24.54 -37.50 7.97
CA ASP A 562 -23.93 -37.37 6.63
C ASP A 562 -22.40 -37.36 6.69
N ILE A 563 -21.84 -36.67 7.71
CA ILE A 563 -20.39 -36.67 7.95
C ILE A 563 -19.90 -38.09 8.30
N VAL A 564 -20.62 -38.80 9.16
CA VAL A 564 -20.31 -40.20 9.56
C VAL A 564 -20.41 -41.13 8.35
N ALA A 565 -21.46 -41.00 7.54
CA ALA A 565 -21.61 -41.80 6.32
C ALA A 565 -20.44 -41.59 5.33
N ARG A 566 -20.00 -40.34 5.19
CA ARG A 566 -18.85 -40.02 4.34
C ARG A 566 -17.54 -40.57 4.90
N ILE A 567 -17.32 -40.51 6.21
CA ILE A 567 -16.17 -41.13 6.86
C ILE A 567 -16.13 -42.65 6.59
N HIS A 568 -17.25 -43.37 6.78
CA HIS A 568 -17.31 -44.80 6.50
C HIS A 568 -17.07 -45.13 5.02
N THR A 569 -17.53 -44.29 4.10
CA THR A 569 -17.24 -44.47 2.67
C THR A 569 -15.73 -44.32 2.41
N LEU A 570 -15.10 -43.29 2.95
CA LEU A 570 -13.65 -43.05 2.80
C LEU A 570 -12.82 -44.18 3.47
N GLU A 571 -13.24 -44.66 4.62
CA GLU A 571 -12.58 -45.83 5.26
C GLU A 571 -12.65 -47.08 4.38
N ALA A 572 -13.82 -47.35 3.76
CA ALA A 572 -13.97 -48.49 2.85
C ALA A 572 -13.09 -48.33 1.59
N ASP A 573 -13.04 -47.14 1.03
CA ASP A 573 -12.18 -46.84 -0.14
C ASP A 573 -10.69 -47.02 0.20
N ILE A 574 -10.23 -46.49 1.33
CA ILE A 574 -8.86 -46.69 1.80
C ILE A 574 -8.54 -48.18 2.01
N GLN A 575 -9.48 -48.96 2.60
CA GLN A 575 -9.27 -50.41 2.78
C GLN A 575 -9.20 -51.15 1.43
N ASN A 576 -10.00 -50.75 0.44
CA ASN A 576 -9.94 -51.33 -0.90
C ASN A 576 -8.63 -50.98 -1.61
N ASP A 577 -8.19 -49.71 -1.54
CA ASP A 577 -6.90 -49.28 -2.11
C ASP A 577 -5.71 -50.00 -1.47
N LEU A 578 -5.75 -50.22 -0.13
CA LEU A 578 -4.72 -50.97 0.58
C LEU A 578 -4.72 -52.47 0.17
N LYS A 579 -5.90 -53.07 -0.06
CA LYS A 579 -6.00 -54.44 -0.57
C LYS A 579 -5.45 -54.56 -1.99
N GLU A 580 -5.74 -53.57 -2.87
CA GLU A 580 -5.19 -53.54 -4.23
C GLU A 580 -3.68 -53.40 -4.24
N LEU A 581 -3.13 -52.58 -3.35
CA LEU A 581 -1.67 -52.28 -3.29
C LEU A 581 -0.87 -53.40 -2.64
N PHE A 582 -1.40 -54.03 -1.60
CA PHE A 582 -0.65 -54.99 -0.77
C PHE A 582 -1.14 -56.43 -0.85
N GLY A 583 -2.23 -56.69 -1.59
CA GLY A 583 -2.89 -58.00 -1.62
C GLY A 583 -3.62 -58.32 -0.31
N GLU A 584 -4.54 -59.33 -0.32
CA GLU A 584 -5.13 -59.83 0.89
C GLU A 584 -4.03 -60.50 1.72
N GLY A 585 -3.53 -59.80 2.73
CA GLY A 585 -2.64 -60.39 3.70
C GLY A 585 -3.40 -61.48 4.49
N GLU A 586 -2.85 -62.70 4.56
CA GLU A 586 -3.31 -63.79 5.38
C GLU A 586 -3.45 -63.42 6.85
#